data_d6e1a1d777c76a5580f36a7773dfde0b
#
_entry.id   d6e1a1d777c76a5580f36a7773dfde0b
#
_cell.length_a   1.000
_cell.length_b   1.000
_cell.length_c   1.000
_cell.angle_alpha   90.00
_cell.angle_beta   90.00
_cell.angle_gamma   90.00
#
_symmetry.space_group_name_H-M   'P 1'
#
loop_
_entity.id
_entity.type
_entity.pdbx_description
1 polymer ?
#
loop_
_entity_poly.entity_id
_entity_poly.type
_entity_poly.pdbx_seq_one_letter_code
_entity_poly.pdbx_strand_id
1 'polypeptide(L)'
;MVSGSAFAADLPVKALKAPPPVAFEPWDIAFGGGIMSDYIFRGVTQSNHQPSVTAYFEPRYNVNKDLQLYVGTSAESISFANRAAAEVDIYGGVRPTFGAFAFDIGIWGYLYPGGTCQFGAAADLAGHPLSPECATNFLANGNVMKKDVSFFEVYGKVNYTINDNWAFGVNEYYSPNFLNSGAWGNYASITGKYTAPSTIFGSSGVGMYVSGEFGRQWLGTSDSFYGVPAFPNGIKYADYNTWNVGVGFTYKVFTLDLRYSGTDLSKGNCSAFTSAFNASGTSNVTPINPGGTGSNWCGSAGIAKLSFDLTAMTNLK
;
A
#
# COMPACT_ATOMS: atom_id res chain seq x y z
N MET A 1 25.47 -79.08 -25.05
CA MET A 1 26.21 -77.99 -24.43
C MET A 1 25.17 -77.02 -23.87
N VAL A 2 24.96 -77.04 -22.54
CA VAL A 2 24.02 -76.23 -21.91
C VAL A 2 24.79 -75.13 -21.15
N SER A 3 24.67 -73.87 -21.58
CA SER A 3 25.28 -72.73 -20.93
C SER A 3 24.41 -72.28 -19.80
N GLY A 4 24.86 -72.41 -18.55
CA GLY A 4 24.20 -71.96 -17.32
C GLY A 4 24.29 -70.43 -17.22
N SER A 5 23.14 -69.77 -17.08
CA SER A 5 23.04 -68.34 -16.74
C SER A 5 23.27 -68.18 -15.24
N ALA A 6 24.29 -67.39 -14.88
CA ALA A 6 24.53 -66.96 -13.51
C ALA A 6 23.48 -65.93 -13.10
N PHE A 7 22.65 -66.22 -12.13
CA PHE A 7 21.80 -65.23 -11.46
C PHE A 7 22.67 -64.37 -10.53
N ALA A 8 22.82 -63.09 -10.85
CA ALA A 8 23.36 -62.13 -9.90
C ALA A 8 22.36 -61.96 -8.76
N ALA A 9 22.76 -62.26 -7.55
CA ALA A 9 21.95 -62.01 -6.36
C ALA A 9 21.83 -60.48 -6.13
N ASP A 10 20.64 -59.96 -6.24
CA ASP A 10 20.31 -58.59 -5.83
C ASP A 10 20.66 -58.39 -4.38
N LEU A 11 21.64 -57.57 -4.10
CA LEU A 11 21.94 -57.09 -2.78
C LEU A 11 20.76 -56.24 -2.31
N PRO A 12 20.22 -56.39 -1.07
CA PRO A 12 19.14 -55.59 -0.60
C PRO A 12 19.56 -54.12 -0.55
N VAL A 13 18.95 -53.30 -1.42
CA VAL A 13 19.11 -51.85 -1.41
C VAL A 13 18.58 -51.37 -0.04
N LYS A 14 19.51 -50.90 0.79
CA LYS A 14 19.15 -50.31 2.09
C LYS A 14 18.19 -49.17 1.81
N ALA A 15 16.92 -49.35 2.21
CA ALA A 15 15.89 -48.32 2.05
C ALA A 15 16.43 -47.05 2.71
N LEU A 16 16.65 -46.02 1.92
CA LEU A 16 16.97 -44.71 2.41
C LEU A 16 15.77 -44.26 3.29
N LYS A 17 16.04 -44.09 4.58
CA LYS A 17 15.05 -43.60 5.52
C LYS A 17 14.54 -42.26 4.96
N ALA A 18 13.24 -42.18 4.70
CA ALA A 18 12.64 -40.91 4.26
C ALA A 18 13.09 -39.80 5.23
N PRO A 19 13.49 -38.65 4.70
CA PRO A 19 13.84 -37.53 5.57
C PRO A 19 12.70 -37.31 6.58
N PRO A 20 12.99 -37.03 7.85
CA PRO A 20 11.94 -36.75 8.83
C PRO A 20 11.05 -35.65 8.28
N PRO A 21 9.73 -35.75 8.52
CA PRO A 21 8.82 -34.67 8.12
C PRO A 21 9.34 -33.36 8.70
N VAL A 22 9.41 -32.31 7.86
CA VAL A 22 9.82 -30.99 8.31
C VAL A 22 8.87 -30.59 9.42
N ALA A 23 9.40 -30.33 10.61
CA ALA A 23 8.61 -29.95 11.76
C ALA A 23 7.83 -28.66 11.41
N PHE A 24 6.53 -28.65 11.72
CA PHE A 24 5.71 -27.46 11.57
C PHE A 24 6.21 -26.39 12.55
N GLU A 25 6.68 -25.27 12.02
CA GLU A 25 7.16 -24.14 12.82
C GLU A 25 6.04 -23.10 12.94
N PRO A 26 5.48 -22.90 14.13
CA PRO A 26 4.36 -21.97 14.29
C PRO A 26 4.77 -20.50 14.15
N TRP A 27 6.00 -20.14 14.49
CA TRP A 27 6.48 -18.77 14.45
C TRP A 27 7.34 -18.48 13.23
N ASP A 28 7.06 -17.35 12.59
CA ASP A 28 7.93 -16.76 11.55
C ASP A 28 7.98 -15.25 11.75
N ILE A 29 8.96 -14.61 11.15
CA ILE A 29 9.12 -13.16 11.14
C ILE A 29 9.45 -12.76 9.71
N ALA A 30 8.60 -11.93 9.10
CA ALA A 30 8.93 -11.28 7.84
C ALA A 30 9.44 -9.86 8.09
N PHE A 31 10.43 -9.45 7.34
CA PHE A 31 10.96 -8.10 7.37
C PHE A 31 11.59 -7.75 6.04
N GLY A 32 11.61 -6.48 5.74
CA GLY A 32 12.14 -6.02 4.48
C GLY A 32 12.22 -4.51 4.41
N GLY A 33 12.62 -4.03 3.27
CA GLY A 33 12.70 -2.60 3.01
C GLY A 33 12.97 -2.30 1.56
N GLY A 34 12.95 -1.03 1.21
CA GLY A 34 13.18 -0.61 -0.17
C GLY A 34 13.35 0.89 -0.31
N ILE A 35 13.80 1.24 -1.50
CA ILE A 35 13.85 2.62 -1.99
C ILE A 35 12.96 2.72 -3.22
N MET A 36 12.27 3.83 -3.37
CA MET A 36 11.40 4.09 -4.51
C MET A 36 11.56 5.53 -5.01
N SER A 37 11.37 5.74 -6.30
CA SER A 37 11.49 7.07 -6.90
C SER A 37 10.34 8.00 -6.51
N ASP A 38 9.19 7.45 -6.14
CA ASP A 38 8.01 8.15 -5.66
C ASP A 38 7.16 7.18 -4.84
N TYR A 39 6.60 7.64 -3.73
CA TYR A 39 5.63 6.87 -2.95
C TYR A 39 4.22 7.25 -3.37
N ILE A 40 3.55 6.37 -4.10
CA ILE A 40 2.18 6.56 -4.57
C ILE A 40 1.22 5.66 -3.79
N PHE A 41 0.23 6.28 -3.17
CA PHE A 41 -0.89 5.62 -2.51
C PHE A 41 -2.19 5.95 -3.24
N ARG A 42 -2.83 4.94 -3.84
CA ARG A 42 -4.10 5.07 -4.59
C ARG A 42 -4.08 6.25 -5.59
N GLY A 43 -3.01 6.34 -6.40
CA GLY A 43 -2.87 7.38 -7.42
C GLY A 43 -2.48 8.76 -6.92
N VAL A 44 -2.13 8.91 -5.64
CA VAL A 44 -1.70 10.16 -5.01
C VAL A 44 -0.29 10.01 -4.45
N THR A 45 0.62 10.92 -4.81
CA THR A 45 1.96 10.91 -4.21
C THR A 45 1.92 11.27 -2.73
N GLN A 46 2.64 10.53 -1.93
CA GLN A 46 2.84 10.80 -0.50
C GLN A 46 4.19 11.49 -0.24
N SER A 47 5.11 11.40 -1.20
CA SER A 47 6.46 11.94 -1.11
C SER A 47 6.68 13.18 -1.99
N ASN A 48 5.61 13.80 -2.52
CA ASN A 48 5.69 14.98 -3.39
C ASN A 48 6.56 14.71 -4.64
N HIS A 49 6.43 13.54 -5.26
CA HIS A 49 7.23 13.07 -6.39
C HIS A 49 8.75 13.05 -6.11
N GLN A 50 9.13 12.87 -4.87
CA GLN A 50 10.52 12.71 -4.46
C GLN A 50 10.80 11.26 -4.04
N PRO A 51 12.07 10.83 -4.06
CA PRO A 51 12.45 9.52 -3.58
C PRO A 51 11.98 9.27 -2.14
N SER A 52 11.51 8.06 -1.89
CA SER A 52 11.06 7.59 -0.58
C SER A 52 11.73 6.27 -0.22
N VAL A 53 11.83 6.01 1.07
CA VAL A 53 12.30 4.75 1.65
C VAL A 53 11.18 4.12 2.44
N THR A 54 11.18 2.78 2.50
CA THR A 54 10.23 1.99 3.29
C THR A 54 10.96 0.88 4.02
N ALA A 55 10.47 0.51 5.21
CA ALA A 55 10.88 -0.69 5.92
C ALA A 55 9.69 -1.28 6.67
N TYR A 56 9.68 -2.59 6.87
CA TYR A 56 8.63 -3.27 7.63
C TYR A 56 9.17 -4.41 8.48
N PHE A 57 8.40 -4.76 9.52
CA PHE A 57 8.64 -5.89 10.41
C PHE A 57 7.30 -6.52 10.78
N GLU A 58 7.14 -7.84 10.50
CA GLU A 58 5.87 -8.55 10.65
C GLU A 58 6.08 -9.92 11.31
N PRO A 59 5.94 -10.05 12.63
CA PRO A 59 5.76 -11.32 13.31
C PRO A 59 4.50 -12.05 12.83
N ARG A 60 4.63 -13.36 12.62
CA ARG A 60 3.59 -14.27 12.13
C ARG A 60 3.46 -15.48 13.04
N TYR A 61 2.23 -15.90 13.25
CA TYR A 61 1.92 -17.15 13.94
C TYR A 61 1.08 -18.04 13.05
N ASN A 62 1.66 -19.14 12.59
CA ASN A 62 0.98 -20.15 11.79
C ASN A 62 0.21 -21.06 12.75
N VAL A 63 -1.11 -20.90 12.84
CA VAL A 63 -1.98 -21.78 13.64
C VAL A 63 -1.96 -23.18 13.06
N ASN A 64 -1.98 -23.28 11.75
CA ASN A 64 -1.81 -24.49 10.95
C ASN A 64 -1.36 -24.09 9.52
N LYS A 65 -1.32 -25.04 8.58
CA LYS A 65 -0.92 -24.79 7.18
C LYS A 65 -1.89 -23.85 6.41
N ASP A 66 -3.11 -23.68 6.88
CA ASP A 66 -4.18 -22.96 6.21
C ASP A 66 -4.61 -21.67 6.95
N LEU A 67 -4.04 -21.39 8.12
CA LEU A 67 -4.39 -20.22 8.93
C LEU A 67 -3.17 -19.60 9.57
N GLN A 68 -2.90 -18.35 9.22
CA GLN A 68 -1.84 -17.51 9.79
C GLN A 68 -2.46 -16.29 10.49
N LEU A 69 -1.97 -15.97 11.68
CA LEU A 69 -2.18 -14.70 12.36
C LEU A 69 -0.92 -13.84 12.18
N TYR A 70 -1.09 -12.53 12.10
CA TYR A 70 0.05 -11.62 11.99
C TYR A 70 -0.23 -10.27 12.64
N VAL A 71 0.83 -9.62 13.04
CA VAL A 71 0.86 -8.21 13.43
C VAL A 71 2.15 -7.62 12.85
N GLY A 72 2.09 -6.37 12.43
CA GLY A 72 3.26 -5.74 11.81
C GLY A 72 3.30 -4.24 12.02
N THR A 73 4.43 -3.68 11.68
CA THR A 73 4.66 -2.25 11.58
C THR A 73 5.47 -1.96 10.32
N SER A 74 5.18 -0.83 9.69
CA SER A 74 6.02 -0.27 8.62
C SER A 74 6.30 1.20 8.87
N ALA A 75 7.25 1.75 8.12
CA ALA A 75 7.51 3.17 8.11
C ALA A 75 7.96 3.60 6.71
N GLU A 76 7.41 4.73 6.27
CA GLU A 76 7.69 5.33 4.97
C GLU A 76 8.07 6.80 5.13
N SER A 77 9.05 7.24 4.34
CA SER A 77 9.35 8.67 4.26
C SER A 77 8.32 9.38 3.37
N ILE A 78 7.76 10.46 3.87
CA ILE A 78 6.69 11.23 3.23
C ILE A 78 7.04 12.73 3.15
N SER A 79 6.20 13.48 2.41
CA SER A 79 6.32 14.94 2.30
C SER A 79 4.95 15.59 2.30
N PHE A 80 4.30 15.63 3.47
CA PHE A 80 2.97 16.21 3.65
C PHE A 80 3.02 17.71 3.96
N ALA A 81 1.94 18.42 3.67
CA ALA A 81 1.81 19.84 3.92
C ALA A 81 1.92 20.19 5.43
N ASN A 82 1.42 19.33 6.32
CA ASN A 82 1.54 19.47 7.77
C ASN A 82 2.93 19.13 8.32
N ARG A 83 3.91 18.76 7.47
CA ARG A 83 5.29 18.44 7.85
C ARG A 83 5.41 17.25 8.80
N ALA A 84 4.46 16.30 8.77
CA ALA A 84 4.62 15.05 9.48
C ALA A 84 5.96 14.39 9.13
N ALA A 85 6.64 13.85 10.13
CA ALA A 85 8.03 13.36 9.98
C ALA A 85 8.13 12.08 9.15
N ALA A 86 7.12 11.22 9.25
CA ALA A 86 7.02 9.95 8.53
C ALA A 86 5.56 9.48 8.54
N GLU A 87 5.24 8.51 7.68
CA GLU A 87 4.14 7.58 7.88
C GLU A 87 4.68 6.40 8.69
N VAL A 88 3.95 6.01 9.73
CA VAL A 88 4.24 4.83 10.55
C VAL A 88 2.97 4.01 10.63
N ASP A 89 3.04 2.79 10.17
CA ASP A 89 1.89 1.89 10.17
C ASP A 89 1.96 0.89 11.31
N ILE A 90 0.79 0.54 11.82
CA ILE A 90 0.58 -0.59 12.72
C ILE A 90 -0.60 -1.37 12.17
N TYR A 91 -0.38 -2.65 11.89
CA TYR A 91 -1.41 -3.47 11.28
C TYR A 91 -1.44 -4.88 11.84
N GLY A 92 -2.55 -5.59 11.62
CA GLY A 92 -2.68 -6.98 11.99
C GLY A 92 -3.96 -7.61 11.46
N GLY A 93 -3.96 -8.92 11.42
CA GLY A 93 -5.08 -9.64 10.86
C GLY A 93 -4.89 -11.16 10.84
N VAL A 94 -5.72 -11.78 10.02
CA VAL A 94 -5.78 -13.22 9.81
C VAL A 94 -5.71 -13.55 8.33
N ARG A 95 -4.95 -14.59 7.96
CA ARG A 95 -4.79 -15.06 6.58
C ARG A 95 -5.24 -16.52 6.48
N PRO A 96 -6.53 -16.80 6.30
CA PRO A 96 -7.00 -18.14 6.00
C PRO A 96 -6.83 -18.47 4.51
N THR A 97 -6.52 -19.74 4.21
CA THR A 97 -6.36 -20.26 2.85
C THR A 97 -7.28 -21.45 2.64
N PHE A 98 -8.04 -21.47 1.55
CA PHE A 98 -8.96 -22.55 1.18
C PHE A 98 -8.73 -22.94 -0.28
N GLY A 99 -7.98 -24.00 -0.52
CA GLY A 99 -7.61 -24.44 -1.86
C GLY A 99 -6.86 -23.37 -2.62
N ALA A 100 -7.41 -22.87 -3.72
CA ALA A 100 -6.82 -21.82 -4.54
C ALA A 100 -7.11 -20.39 -4.05
N PHE A 101 -7.91 -20.23 -2.99
CA PHE A 101 -8.26 -18.94 -2.43
C PHE A 101 -7.44 -18.63 -1.18
N ALA A 102 -6.77 -17.48 -1.19
CA ALA A 102 -6.10 -16.91 -0.02
C ALA A 102 -6.81 -15.62 0.37
N PHE A 103 -7.19 -15.51 1.63
CA PHE A 103 -7.85 -14.34 2.20
C PHE A 103 -6.86 -13.61 3.12
N ASP A 104 -7.08 -12.30 3.28
CA ASP A 104 -6.38 -11.47 4.26
C ASP A 104 -7.40 -10.46 4.82
N ILE A 105 -7.72 -10.59 6.10
CA ILE A 105 -8.74 -9.77 6.77
C ILE A 105 -8.07 -9.14 7.98
N GLY A 106 -8.14 -7.81 8.09
CA GLY A 106 -7.42 -7.13 9.15
C GLY A 106 -7.81 -5.67 9.34
N ILE A 107 -6.98 -5.01 10.13
CA ILE A 107 -7.02 -3.59 10.39
C ILE A 107 -5.63 -2.99 10.11
N TRP A 108 -5.62 -1.77 9.57
CA TRP A 108 -4.41 -1.02 9.27
C TRP A 108 -4.54 0.39 9.81
N GLY A 109 -3.66 0.77 10.72
CA GLY A 109 -3.56 2.12 11.25
C GLY A 109 -2.40 2.86 10.60
N TYR A 110 -2.68 4.05 10.09
CA TYR A 110 -1.72 4.97 9.48
C TYR A 110 -1.50 6.12 10.45
N LEU A 111 -0.29 6.28 10.95
CA LEU A 111 0.10 7.29 11.93
C LEU A 111 1.07 8.29 11.31
N TYR A 112 0.81 9.59 11.54
CA TYR A 112 1.61 10.68 10.97
C TYR A 112 2.18 11.59 12.08
N PRO A 113 3.24 11.14 12.79
CA PRO A 113 3.80 11.87 13.91
C PRO A 113 4.48 13.18 13.48
N GLY A 114 4.48 14.16 14.38
CA GLY A 114 5.23 15.40 14.22
C GLY A 114 4.57 16.48 13.34
N GLY A 115 3.33 16.28 12.92
CA GLY A 115 2.61 17.25 12.10
C GLY A 115 2.33 18.58 12.81
N THR A 116 2.10 19.64 12.05
CA THR A 116 1.65 20.96 12.50
C THR A 116 0.35 21.36 11.82
N CYS A 117 -0.48 22.14 12.51
CA CYS A 117 -1.72 22.67 11.96
C CYS A 117 -1.44 23.82 10.99
N GLN A 118 -2.12 23.85 9.85
CA GLN A 118 -2.02 24.87 8.81
C GLN A 118 -3.43 25.39 8.52
N PHE A 119 -3.82 26.54 9.06
CA PHE A 119 -5.13 27.15 8.80
C PHE A 119 -5.07 28.67 8.61
N GLY A 120 -4.31 29.40 9.44
CA GLY A 120 -4.13 30.84 9.30
C GLY A 120 -5.26 31.70 9.89
N ALA A 121 -6.18 31.12 10.68
CA ALA A 121 -7.25 31.81 11.38
C ALA A 121 -7.51 31.18 12.75
N ALA A 122 -8.14 31.93 13.67
CA ALA A 122 -8.46 31.45 15.01
C ALA A 122 -9.70 30.53 15.07
N ALA A 123 -10.48 30.51 14.02
CA ALA A 123 -11.67 29.66 13.88
C ALA A 123 -11.77 29.16 12.44
N ASP A 124 -12.42 27.99 12.25
CA ASP A 124 -12.79 27.50 10.93
C ASP A 124 -13.94 28.34 10.32
N LEU A 125 -14.33 28.04 9.08
CA LEU A 125 -15.39 28.80 8.38
C LEU A 125 -16.78 28.59 8.97
N ALA A 126 -16.99 27.56 9.78
CA ALA A 126 -18.23 27.35 10.54
C ALA A 126 -18.20 28.05 11.89
N GLY A 127 -17.10 28.73 12.27
CA GLY A 127 -16.94 29.46 13.50
C GLY A 127 -16.51 28.65 14.72
N HIS A 128 -16.01 27.41 14.51
CA HIS A 128 -15.47 26.60 15.60
C HIS A 128 -14.03 27.04 15.92
N PRO A 129 -13.73 27.30 17.22
CA PRO A 129 -12.40 27.71 17.64
C PRO A 129 -11.33 26.67 17.25
N LEU A 130 -10.20 27.13 16.71
CA LEU A 130 -9.03 26.33 16.44
C LEU A 130 -7.96 26.55 17.53
N SER A 131 -6.98 25.64 17.59
CA SER A 131 -5.84 25.83 18.49
C SER A 131 -5.03 27.08 18.09
N PRO A 132 -4.35 27.76 19.04
CA PRO A 132 -3.48 28.91 18.73
C PRO A 132 -2.39 28.59 17.69
N GLU A 133 -1.93 27.36 17.63
CA GLU A 133 -0.99 26.86 16.61
C GLU A 133 -1.59 27.00 15.20
N CYS A 134 -2.84 26.60 15.01
CA CYS A 134 -3.55 26.75 13.74
C CYS A 134 -3.78 28.21 13.35
N ALA A 135 -4.02 29.08 14.32
CA ALA A 135 -4.31 30.50 14.09
C ALA A 135 -3.13 31.28 13.50
N THR A 136 -1.90 30.80 13.66
CA THR A 136 -0.68 31.49 13.23
C THR A 136 0.02 30.87 12.03
N ASN A 137 -0.33 29.64 11.66
CA ASN A 137 0.26 28.92 10.55
C ASN A 137 -0.70 28.82 9.37
N PHE A 138 -0.23 29.04 8.16
CA PHE A 138 -0.98 28.78 6.92
C PHE A 138 -0.03 28.38 5.81
N LEU A 139 -0.53 27.68 4.80
CA LEU A 139 0.21 27.36 3.60
C LEU A 139 0.22 28.58 2.67
N ALA A 140 1.34 28.80 1.97
CA ALA A 140 1.50 29.94 1.07
C ALA A 140 0.44 30.04 -0.04
N ASN A 141 -0.12 28.90 -0.45
CA ASN A 141 -1.20 28.81 -1.44
C ASN A 141 -2.62 28.90 -0.84
N GLY A 142 -2.75 29.14 0.46
CA GLY A 142 -4.03 29.22 1.17
C GLY A 142 -4.70 27.90 1.50
N ASN A 143 -4.11 26.77 1.16
CA ASN A 143 -4.61 25.45 1.55
C ASN A 143 -4.49 25.27 3.07
N VAL A 144 -5.29 24.37 3.62
CA VAL A 144 -5.32 24.06 5.06
C VAL A 144 -5.02 22.58 5.28
N MET A 145 -4.44 22.26 6.45
CA MET A 145 -4.20 20.86 6.81
C MET A 145 -4.18 20.70 8.34
N LYS A 146 -4.83 19.66 8.84
CA LYS A 146 -4.79 19.30 10.25
C LYS A 146 -3.40 18.90 10.69
N LYS A 147 -3.11 19.14 11.98
CA LYS A 147 -1.90 18.67 12.65
C LYS A 147 -1.75 17.16 12.55
N ASP A 148 -2.82 16.46 12.91
CA ASP A 148 -2.89 15.01 12.89
C ASP A 148 -3.85 14.54 11.79
N VAL A 149 -3.34 13.78 10.85
CA VAL A 149 -4.09 13.14 9.77
C VAL A 149 -4.09 11.62 9.90
N SER A 150 -3.75 11.11 11.09
CA SER A 150 -3.75 9.67 11.36
C SER A 150 -5.16 9.08 11.27
N PHE A 151 -5.26 7.89 10.71
CA PHE A 151 -6.51 7.18 10.51
C PHE A 151 -6.31 5.67 10.52
N PHE A 152 -7.37 4.92 10.41
CA PHE A 152 -7.32 3.48 10.22
C PHE A 152 -8.31 3.01 9.16
N GLU A 153 -8.03 1.82 8.62
CA GLU A 153 -8.92 1.09 7.72
C GLU A 153 -9.13 -0.34 8.24
N VAL A 154 -10.34 -0.83 8.12
CA VAL A 154 -10.59 -2.27 8.12
C VAL A 154 -10.54 -2.76 6.68
N TYR A 155 -10.02 -3.96 6.44
CA TYR A 155 -9.90 -4.45 5.08
C TYR A 155 -10.16 -5.94 4.95
N GLY A 156 -10.54 -6.31 3.74
CA GLY A 156 -10.63 -7.69 3.28
C GLY A 156 -10.03 -7.82 1.89
N LYS A 157 -9.20 -8.84 1.71
CA LYS A 157 -8.60 -9.18 0.41
C LYS A 157 -8.86 -10.65 0.10
N VAL A 158 -9.08 -10.93 -1.17
CA VAL A 158 -9.20 -12.29 -1.68
C VAL A 158 -8.27 -12.42 -2.89
N ASN A 159 -7.39 -13.42 -2.86
CA ASN A 159 -6.55 -13.77 -3.99
C ASN A 159 -6.92 -15.19 -4.47
N TYR A 160 -7.10 -15.34 -5.77
CA TYR A 160 -7.37 -16.59 -6.44
C TYR A 160 -6.22 -16.96 -7.36
N THR A 161 -5.56 -18.08 -7.07
CA THR A 161 -4.46 -18.63 -7.88
C THR A 161 -5.05 -19.61 -8.89
N ILE A 162 -5.05 -19.24 -10.17
CA ILE A 162 -5.54 -20.12 -11.24
C ILE A 162 -4.54 -21.24 -11.51
N ASN A 163 -3.25 -20.88 -11.61
CA ASN A 163 -2.13 -21.79 -11.85
C ASN A 163 -0.82 -21.09 -11.46
N ASP A 164 0.32 -21.71 -11.74
CA ASP A 164 1.66 -21.18 -11.41
C ASP A 164 1.96 -19.81 -12.03
N ASN A 165 1.26 -19.44 -13.10
CA ASN A 165 1.50 -18.21 -13.84
C ASN A 165 0.47 -17.10 -13.52
N TRP A 166 -0.78 -17.43 -13.21
CA TRP A 166 -1.88 -16.46 -13.12
C TRP A 166 -2.52 -16.41 -11.75
N ALA A 167 -2.62 -15.23 -11.20
CA ALA A 167 -3.39 -14.93 -10.00
C ALA A 167 -4.21 -13.65 -10.20
N PHE A 168 -5.40 -13.62 -9.58
CA PHE A 168 -6.29 -12.47 -9.55
C PHE A 168 -6.70 -12.18 -8.11
N GLY A 169 -7.00 -10.91 -7.82
CA GLY A 169 -7.41 -10.51 -6.49
C GLY A 169 -8.53 -9.46 -6.51
N VAL A 170 -9.21 -9.36 -5.39
CA VAL A 170 -10.16 -8.31 -5.06
C VAL A 170 -9.81 -7.79 -3.69
N ASN A 171 -9.77 -6.47 -3.53
CA ASN A 171 -9.48 -5.82 -2.28
C ASN A 171 -10.59 -4.83 -1.94
N GLU A 172 -10.87 -4.71 -0.64
CA GLU A 172 -11.81 -3.75 -0.07
C GLU A 172 -11.21 -3.15 1.20
N TYR A 173 -11.27 -1.81 1.33
CA TYR A 173 -10.79 -1.07 2.48
C TYR A 173 -11.82 -0.02 2.88
N TYR A 174 -12.10 0.10 4.16
CA TYR A 174 -13.02 1.10 4.69
C TYR A 174 -12.42 1.83 5.89
N SER A 175 -12.46 3.16 5.84
CA SER A 175 -12.17 4.05 6.96
C SER A 175 -13.40 4.88 7.32
N PRO A 176 -13.83 4.92 8.57
CA PRO A 176 -14.91 5.82 8.99
C PRO A 176 -14.50 7.29 9.03
N ASN A 177 -13.18 7.58 9.08
CA ASN A 177 -12.62 8.92 9.16
C ASN A 177 -11.28 8.98 8.42
N PHE A 178 -11.34 8.96 7.07
CA PHE A 178 -10.18 8.91 6.20
C PHE A 178 -9.32 10.18 6.34
N LEU A 179 -8.02 9.99 6.57
CA LEU A 179 -7.05 11.08 6.83
C LEU A 179 -7.50 12.05 7.96
N ASN A 180 -8.25 11.54 8.94
CA ASN A 180 -8.83 12.37 10.01
C ASN A 180 -9.58 13.62 9.51
N SER A 181 -10.12 13.53 8.32
CA SER A 181 -10.77 14.66 7.63
C SER A 181 -12.25 14.85 8.02
N GLY A 182 -12.83 13.92 8.78
CA GLY A 182 -14.27 13.82 8.99
C GLY A 182 -14.99 13.01 7.90
N ALA A 183 -14.39 12.87 6.72
CA ALA A 183 -14.96 12.08 5.64
C ALA A 183 -14.68 10.59 5.83
N TRP A 184 -15.66 9.73 5.58
CA TRP A 184 -15.39 8.31 5.40
C TRP A 184 -14.69 8.07 4.06
N GLY A 185 -13.92 7.00 3.96
CA GLY A 185 -13.29 6.53 2.73
C GLY A 185 -13.57 5.05 2.52
N ASN A 186 -13.87 4.68 1.28
CA ASN A 186 -14.00 3.30 0.85
C ASN A 186 -13.20 3.10 -0.43
N TYR A 187 -12.36 2.07 -0.48
CA TYR A 187 -11.56 1.74 -1.65
C TYR A 187 -11.76 0.29 -2.03
N ALA A 188 -12.26 0.05 -3.23
CA ALA A 188 -12.35 -1.28 -3.80
C ALA A 188 -11.45 -1.40 -5.02
N SER A 189 -10.79 -2.54 -5.21
CA SER A 189 -9.94 -2.79 -6.38
C SER A 189 -9.96 -4.23 -6.83
N ILE A 190 -9.62 -4.41 -8.12
CA ILE A 190 -9.29 -5.70 -8.72
C ILE A 190 -7.83 -5.70 -9.10
N THR A 191 -7.16 -6.85 -8.92
CA THR A 191 -5.76 -7.02 -9.25
C THR A 191 -5.56 -8.21 -10.17
N GLY A 192 -4.51 -8.17 -10.98
CA GLY A 192 -4.07 -9.28 -11.80
C GLY A 192 -2.55 -9.39 -11.80
N LYS A 193 -2.05 -10.63 -11.77
CA LYS A 193 -0.61 -10.89 -11.84
C LYS A 193 -0.35 -12.07 -12.77
N TYR A 194 0.58 -11.87 -13.69
CA TYR A 194 1.20 -12.91 -14.48
C TYR A 194 2.64 -13.10 -14.03
N THR A 195 2.99 -14.30 -13.60
CA THR A 195 4.38 -14.69 -13.28
C THR A 195 4.93 -15.48 -14.45
N ALA A 196 6.01 -15.02 -15.04
CA ALA A 196 6.65 -15.69 -16.15
C ALA A 196 7.29 -17.03 -15.69
N PRO A 197 7.41 -18.02 -16.58
CA PRO A 197 8.13 -19.24 -16.28
C PRO A 197 9.54 -18.96 -15.76
N SER A 198 10.03 -19.73 -14.79
CA SER A 198 11.36 -19.56 -14.18
C SER A 198 12.51 -19.66 -15.17
N THR A 199 12.26 -20.24 -16.35
CA THR A 199 13.23 -20.42 -17.44
C THR A 199 13.30 -19.22 -18.40
N ILE A 200 12.51 -18.16 -18.21
CA ILE A 200 12.42 -17.01 -19.13
C ILE A 200 13.78 -16.35 -19.39
N PHE A 201 14.67 -16.34 -18.38
CA PHE A 201 16.04 -15.82 -18.49
C PHE A 201 17.10 -16.95 -18.36
N GLY A 202 16.76 -18.17 -18.78
CA GLY A 202 17.63 -19.34 -18.72
C GLY A 202 18.01 -19.71 -17.28
N SER A 203 19.30 -19.93 -17.04
CA SER A 203 19.83 -20.32 -15.72
C SER A 203 20.26 -19.14 -14.85
N SER A 204 19.89 -17.91 -15.19
CA SER A 204 20.32 -16.71 -14.46
C SER A 204 19.78 -16.63 -13.01
N GLY A 205 18.71 -17.35 -12.71
CA GLY A 205 17.98 -17.24 -11.44
C GLY A 205 17.11 -15.97 -11.32
N VAL A 206 17.00 -15.19 -12.40
CA VAL A 206 16.12 -14.01 -12.44
C VAL A 206 14.71 -14.47 -12.80
N GLY A 207 13.73 -14.07 -11.98
CA GLY A 207 12.30 -14.20 -12.27
C GLY A 207 11.71 -12.88 -12.78
N MET A 208 10.52 -12.96 -13.40
CA MET A 208 9.78 -11.79 -13.88
C MET A 208 8.29 -11.97 -13.62
N TYR A 209 7.62 -10.86 -13.32
CA TYR A 209 6.17 -10.79 -13.33
C TYR A 209 5.66 -9.50 -13.98
N VAL A 210 4.42 -9.55 -14.46
CA VAL A 210 3.65 -8.36 -14.82
C VAL A 210 2.44 -8.32 -13.90
N SER A 211 2.13 -7.17 -13.34
CA SER A 211 0.95 -7.02 -12.49
C SER A 211 0.27 -5.69 -12.72
N GLY A 212 -1.02 -5.64 -12.40
CA GLY A 212 -1.80 -4.43 -12.47
C GLY A 212 -2.93 -4.42 -11.48
N GLU A 213 -3.45 -3.23 -11.22
CA GLU A 213 -4.59 -2.97 -10.37
C GLU A 213 -5.45 -1.88 -11.00
N PHE A 214 -6.75 -2.04 -10.88
CA PHE A 214 -7.72 -0.98 -11.12
C PHE A 214 -8.62 -0.87 -9.90
N GLY A 215 -8.76 0.34 -9.36
CA GLY A 215 -9.54 0.59 -8.16
C GLY A 215 -10.36 1.86 -8.24
N ARG A 216 -11.29 2.00 -7.30
CA ARG A 216 -12.10 3.19 -7.11
C ARG A 216 -12.09 3.58 -5.64
N GLN A 217 -11.84 4.86 -5.39
CA GLN A 217 -11.95 5.50 -4.09
C GLN A 217 -13.26 6.29 -4.03
N TRP A 218 -14.11 5.95 -3.10
CA TRP A 218 -15.27 6.77 -2.70
C TRP A 218 -14.94 7.50 -1.42
N LEU A 219 -15.34 8.77 -1.33
CA LEU A 219 -15.04 9.61 -0.19
C LEU A 219 -16.32 10.28 0.33
N GLY A 220 -16.39 10.51 1.63
CA GLY A 220 -17.46 11.23 2.29
C GLY A 220 -17.33 12.74 2.22
N THR A 221 -18.05 13.41 3.12
CA THR A 221 -17.95 14.85 3.35
C THR A 221 -17.04 15.10 4.55
N SER A 222 -16.10 16.01 4.40
CA SER A 222 -15.19 16.41 5.47
C SER A 222 -15.92 17.14 6.60
N ASP A 223 -15.22 17.38 7.69
CA ASP A 223 -15.68 18.31 8.71
C ASP A 223 -15.40 19.79 8.31
N SER A 224 -15.84 20.71 9.16
CA SER A 224 -15.74 22.16 8.95
C SER A 224 -14.32 22.71 8.88
N PHE A 225 -13.31 21.98 9.38
CA PHE A 225 -11.91 22.37 9.24
C PHE A 225 -11.51 22.53 7.77
N TYR A 226 -12.01 21.66 6.91
CA TYR A 226 -11.77 21.68 5.45
C TYR A 226 -12.89 22.39 4.68
N GLY A 227 -13.77 23.14 5.37
CA GLY A 227 -14.84 23.90 4.74
C GLY A 227 -14.30 24.96 3.77
N VAL A 228 -15.16 25.37 2.84
CA VAL A 228 -14.93 26.50 1.94
C VAL A 228 -16.10 27.47 2.08
N PRO A 229 -16.02 28.74 1.62
CA PRO A 229 -17.08 29.74 1.81
C PRO A 229 -18.47 29.28 1.37
N ALA A 230 -18.57 28.45 0.32
CA ALA A 230 -19.85 27.88 -0.13
C ALA A 230 -20.32 26.68 0.71
N PHE A 231 -19.42 26.01 1.42
CA PHE A 231 -19.66 24.81 2.22
C PHE A 231 -18.88 24.89 3.54
N PRO A 232 -19.26 25.80 4.47
CA PRO A 232 -18.46 26.08 5.67
C PRO A 232 -18.42 24.90 6.66
N ASN A 233 -19.40 24.00 6.62
CA ASN A 233 -19.48 22.84 7.50
C ASN A 233 -18.73 21.60 6.95
N GLY A 234 -18.05 21.72 5.81
CA GLY A 234 -17.31 20.64 5.17
C GLY A 234 -17.61 20.47 3.68
N ILE A 235 -16.71 19.86 2.97
CA ILE A 235 -16.79 19.62 1.53
C ILE A 235 -16.96 18.13 1.24
N LYS A 236 -17.80 17.78 0.26
CA LYS A 236 -17.85 16.43 -0.30
C LYS A 236 -16.66 16.24 -1.23
N TYR A 237 -15.69 15.41 -0.82
CA TYR A 237 -14.58 15.06 -1.67
C TYR A 237 -15.03 14.32 -2.92
N ALA A 238 -14.34 14.53 -4.03
CA ALA A 238 -14.62 13.82 -5.27
C ALA A 238 -14.21 12.35 -5.17
N ASP A 239 -15.08 11.46 -5.62
CA ASP A 239 -14.74 10.06 -5.86
C ASP A 239 -13.85 9.97 -7.10
N TYR A 240 -12.95 8.99 -7.14
CA TYR A 240 -12.04 8.85 -8.27
C TYR A 240 -11.61 7.40 -8.53
N ASN A 241 -11.17 7.15 -9.76
CA ASN A 241 -10.58 5.89 -10.15
C ASN A 241 -9.05 5.97 -10.13
N THR A 242 -8.42 4.85 -9.86
CA THR A 242 -6.97 4.69 -9.87
C THR A 242 -6.59 3.42 -10.61
N TRP A 243 -5.42 3.42 -11.21
CA TRP A 243 -4.88 2.26 -11.91
C TRP A 243 -3.37 2.24 -11.81
N ASN A 244 -2.83 1.03 -11.87
CA ASN A 244 -1.42 0.86 -12.06
C ASN A 244 -1.12 -0.41 -12.87
N VAL A 245 0.01 -0.42 -13.56
CA VAL A 245 0.56 -1.58 -14.25
C VAL A 245 2.08 -1.54 -14.16
N GLY A 246 2.70 -2.68 -13.92
CA GLY A 246 4.14 -2.74 -13.78
C GLY A 246 4.73 -4.09 -14.14
N VAL A 247 6.06 -4.09 -14.32
CA VAL A 247 6.89 -5.26 -14.49
C VAL A 247 7.89 -5.34 -13.34
N GLY A 248 7.98 -6.50 -12.72
CA GLY A 248 8.93 -6.76 -11.64
C GLY A 248 9.94 -7.83 -12.03
N PHE A 249 11.20 -7.61 -11.66
CA PHE A 249 12.30 -8.55 -11.80
C PHE A 249 12.74 -8.97 -10.40
N THR A 250 12.79 -10.29 -10.17
CA THR A 250 13.18 -10.84 -8.87
C THR A 250 14.51 -11.59 -8.98
N TYR A 251 15.39 -11.39 -8.01
CA TYR A 251 16.62 -12.15 -7.88
C TYR A 251 16.93 -12.41 -6.41
N LYS A 252 16.87 -13.67 -6.00
CA LYS A 252 16.96 -14.07 -4.58
C LYS A 252 15.91 -13.29 -3.75
N VAL A 253 16.36 -12.47 -2.81
CA VAL A 253 15.53 -11.67 -1.92
C VAL A 253 15.19 -10.28 -2.49
N PHE A 254 15.79 -9.90 -3.61
CA PHE A 254 15.63 -8.57 -4.20
C PHE A 254 14.55 -8.55 -5.29
N THR A 255 13.83 -7.44 -5.36
CA THR A 255 12.86 -7.15 -6.42
C THR A 255 13.09 -5.73 -6.95
N LEU A 256 13.24 -5.61 -8.27
CA LEU A 256 13.13 -4.34 -8.99
C LEU A 256 11.75 -4.29 -9.65
N ASP A 257 10.90 -3.37 -9.24
CA ASP A 257 9.57 -3.12 -9.84
C ASP A 257 9.57 -1.79 -10.56
N LEU A 258 9.17 -1.80 -11.83
CA LEU A 258 9.00 -0.63 -12.68
C LEU A 258 7.51 -0.51 -12.99
N ARG A 259 6.87 0.57 -12.54
CA ARG A 259 5.41 0.70 -12.53
C ARG A 259 4.95 2.05 -13.07
N TYR A 260 3.89 2.04 -13.85
CA TYR A 260 3.10 3.21 -14.20
C TYR A 260 1.85 3.23 -13.31
N SER A 261 1.58 4.38 -12.69
CA SER A 261 0.39 4.62 -11.88
C SER A 261 -0.35 5.85 -12.37
N GLY A 262 -1.67 5.88 -12.18
CA GLY A 262 -2.49 7.02 -12.56
C GLY A 262 -3.80 7.09 -11.81
N THR A 263 -4.46 8.25 -11.95
CA THR A 263 -5.81 8.52 -11.43
C THR A 263 -6.53 9.53 -12.32
N ASP A 264 -7.87 9.51 -12.31
CA ASP A 264 -8.71 10.49 -12.99
C ASP A 264 -9.12 11.67 -12.08
N LEU A 265 -8.57 11.77 -10.86
CA LEU A 265 -8.85 12.90 -9.96
C LEU A 265 -8.30 14.20 -10.58
N SER A 266 -9.18 15.17 -10.85
CA SER A 266 -8.79 16.44 -11.44
C SER A 266 -7.83 17.22 -10.53
N LYS A 267 -6.96 18.06 -11.12
CA LYS A 267 -5.99 18.87 -10.37
C LYS A 267 -6.63 19.75 -9.27
N GLY A 268 -7.83 20.31 -9.54
CA GLY A 268 -8.55 21.12 -8.58
C GLY A 268 -9.11 20.31 -7.40
N ASN A 269 -9.73 19.17 -7.69
CA ASN A 269 -10.19 18.26 -6.65
C ASN A 269 -9.04 17.61 -5.89
N CYS A 270 -7.93 17.33 -6.55
CA CYS A 270 -6.70 16.88 -5.94
C CYS A 270 -6.15 17.91 -4.94
N SER A 271 -6.13 19.20 -5.30
CA SER A 271 -5.70 20.28 -4.40
C SER A 271 -6.59 20.33 -3.14
N ALA A 272 -7.91 20.25 -3.30
CA ALA A 272 -8.86 20.28 -2.18
C ALA A 272 -8.73 19.04 -1.27
N PHE A 273 -8.45 17.87 -1.86
CA PHE A 273 -8.33 16.61 -1.12
C PHE A 273 -7.00 16.46 -0.39
N THR A 274 -5.88 16.83 -1.03
CA THR A 274 -4.53 16.57 -0.50
C THR A 274 -3.95 17.74 0.26
N SER A 275 -4.50 18.94 0.12
CA SER A 275 -3.94 20.19 0.65
C SER A 275 -2.50 20.42 0.21
N ALA A 276 -2.14 19.97 -1.02
CA ALA A 276 -0.78 20.02 -1.53
C ALA A 276 -0.15 21.42 -1.38
N PHE A 277 0.98 21.49 -0.69
CA PHE A 277 1.64 22.78 -0.38
C PHE A 277 2.24 23.46 -1.62
N ASN A 278 2.47 22.73 -2.69
CA ASN A 278 2.97 23.23 -3.98
C ASN A 278 1.86 23.41 -5.03
N ALA A 279 0.59 23.22 -4.67
CA ALA A 279 -0.52 23.53 -5.56
C ALA A 279 -0.52 25.02 -5.91
N SER A 280 -0.77 25.33 -7.19
CA SER A 280 -0.62 26.68 -7.72
C SER A 280 -1.60 26.97 -8.88
N GLY A 281 -1.60 28.22 -9.36
CA GLY A 281 -2.50 28.68 -10.42
C GLY A 281 -3.89 29.01 -9.90
N THR A 282 -4.79 29.40 -10.80
CA THR A 282 -6.17 29.83 -10.51
C THR A 282 -7.20 29.28 -11.49
N SER A 283 -6.79 28.35 -12.39
CA SER A 283 -7.64 27.86 -13.47
C SER A 283 -8.31 26.51 -13.20
N ASN A 284 -8.05 25.90 -12.03
CA ASN A 284 -8.59 24.59 -11.66
C ASN A 284 -9.77 24.71 -10.69
N VAL A 285 -10.68 25.65 -10.95
CA VAL A 285 -11.85 25.92 -10.12
C VAL A 285 -12.80 24.72 -10.14
N THR A 286 -13.19 24.27 -8.97
CA THR A 286 -14.24 23.28 -8.75
C THR A 286 -15.15 23.77 -7.60
N PRO A 287 -16.33 23.18 -7.40
CA PRO A 287 -17.21 23.57 -6.27
C PRO A 287 -16.53 23.49 -4.91
N ILE A 288 -15.58 22.57 -4.73
CA ILE A 288 -14.84 22.39 -3.48
C ILE A 288 -13.45 23.02 -3.49
N ASN A 289 -13.06 23.67 -4.57
CA ASN A 289 -11.81 24.42 -4.74
C ASN A 289 -12.08 25.75 -5.46
N PRO A 290 -12.77 26.70 -4.81
CA PRO A 290 -13.14 27.98 -5.46
C PRO A 290 -11.93 28.85 -5.79
N GLY A 291 -10.81 28.70 -5.10
CA GLY A 291 -9.55 29.40 -5.37
C GLY A 291 -8.86 28.95 -6.66
N GLY A 292 -9.22 27.79 -7.20
CA GLY A 292 -8.74 27.27 -8.47
C GLY A 292 -7.28 26.80 -8.48
N THR A 293 -6.67 26.57 -7.30
CA THR A 293 -5.32 26.00 -7.24
C THR A 293 -5.33 24.58 -7.78
N GLY A 294 -4.31 24.20 -8.54
CA GLY A 294 -4.14 22.86 -9.10
C GLY A 294 -2.99 22.12 -8.46
N SER A 295 -3.23 20.88 -8.02
CA SER A 295 -2.18 19.99 -7.53
C SER A 295 -1.78 18.98 -8.58
N ASN A 296 -0.49 18.70 -8.68
CA ASN A 296 0.07 17.62 -9.49
C ASN A 296 0.30 16.34 -8.65
N TRP A 297 -0.11 16.31 -7.40
CA TRP A 297 0.05 15.15 -6.54
C TRP A 297 -0.79 13.95 -7.01
N CYS A 298 -1.87 14.21 -7.72
CA CYS A 298 -2.70 13.20 -8.36
C CYS A 298 -2.44 13.19 -9.87
N GLY A 299 -2.47 12.02 -10.48
CA GLY A 299 -2.24 11.89 -11.91
C GLY A 299 -1.32 10.74 -12.24
N SER A 300 -0.66 10.86 -13.40
CA SER A 300 0.23 9.80 -13.90
C SER A 300 1.63 9.92 -13.32
N ALA A 301 2.21 8.81 -12.88
CA ALA A 301 3.58 8.72 -12.41
C ALA A 301 4.26 7.42 -12.87
N GLY A 302 5.53 7.51 -13.22
CA GLY A 302 6.42 6.36 -13.39
C GLY A 302 7.19 6.13 -12.10
N ILE A 303 7.18 4.90 -11.59
CA ILE A 303 7.79 4.53 -10.32
C ILE A 303 8.82 3.43 -10.56
N ALA A 304 10.02 3.59 -10.01
CA ALA A 304 10.99 2.52 -9.87
C ALA A 304 11.17 2.23 -8.39
N LYS A 305 11.00 0.96 -7.98
CA LYS A 305 11.21 0.51 -6.60
C LYS A 305 12.19 -0.66 -6.59
N LEU A 306 13.24 -0.54 -5.78
CA LEU A 306 14.12 -1.65 -5.43
C LEU A 306 13.85 -2.03 -3.98
N SER A 307 13.47 -3.28 -3.74
CA SER A 307 13.17 -3.79 -2.41
C SER A 307 13.89 -5.11 -2.14
N PHE A 308 13.95 -5.47 -0.86
CA PHE A 308 14.30 -6.81 -0.40
C PHE A 308 13.26 -7.28 0.62
N ASP A 309 12.96 -8.59 0.58
CA ASP A 309 12.02 -9.25 1.46
C ASP A 309 12.64 -10.53 2.01
N LEU A 310 12.61 -10.69 3.33
CA LEU A 310 13.19 -11.79 4.07
C LEU A 310 12.17 -12.40 5.02
N THR A 311 12.28 -13.70 5.27
CA THR A 311 11.61 -14.35 6.40
C THR A 311 12.63 -15.12 7.22
N ALA A 312 12.44 -15.15 8.54
CA ALA A 312 13.34 -15.84 9.45
C ALA A 312 13.41 -17.35 9.12
N MET A 313 12.26 -17.96 8.80
CA MET A 313 12.19 -19.38 8.46
C MET A 313 12.95 -19.75 7.19
N THR A 314 12.96 -18.88 6.19
CA THR A 314 13.56 -19.18 4.88
C THR A 314 15.00 -18.70 4.74
N ASN A 315 15.33 -17.56 5.34
CA ASN A 315 16.57 -16.85 5.03
C ASN A 315 17.59 -16.82 6.18
N LEU A 316 17.17 -17.11 7.44
CA LEU A 316 18.04 -17.03 8.63
C LEU A 316 18.32 -18.41 9.28
N LYS A 317 17.85 -19.51 8.69
CA LYS A 317 18.12 -20.89 9.14
C LYS A 317 19.33 -21.50 8.45
#